data_d2e5c82e24a03aed04e38620a74189c9
#
_entry.id   d2e5c82e24a03aed04e38620a74189c9
#
_cell.length_a   1.000
_cell.length_b   1.000
_cell.length_c   1.000
_cell.angle_alpha   90.00
_cell.angle_beta   90.00
_cell.angle_gamma   90.00
#
_symmetry.space_group_name_H-M   'P 1'
#
loop_
_entity.id
_entity.type
_entity.pdbx_description
1 polymer ?
#
loop_
_entity_poly.entity_id
_entity_poly.type
_entity_poly.pdbx_seq_one_letter_code
_entity_poly.pdbx_strand_id
1 'polypeptide(L)'
;MSDGPKILIVDDEPNIRDLLTTSLRFAKFAVRAVGNGAQAISAVIEEEPDLIILDVMLPDMNGFGVTKRLRASGYTAPILFLTAKDDTEDKITGLTVGGDDYVTKPFSLDEIVARIKAILRRTMADEEDAIIRAGDLTMDQDTHEVTIGDTPVELSPTEFKLLRYLMLNPNRVLSKAQILDHVWEYDFNGD
;
A
#
# COMPACT_ATOMS: atom_id res chain seq x y z
N MET A 1 -4.81 24.66 5.46
CA MET A 1 -3.68 23.78 5.13
C MET A 1 -4.14 22.36 5.33
N SER A 2 -4.05 21.56 4.31
CA SER A 2 -4.42 20.15 4.43
C SER A 2 -3.17 19.40 4.87
N ASP A 3 -3.12 19.03 6.14
CA ASP A 3 -2.01 18.25 6.71
C ASP A 3 -2.17 16.73 6.46
N GLY A 4 -2.99 16.36 5.48
CA GLY A 4 -3.21 14.97 5.12
C GLY A 4 -2.09 14.40 4.25
N PRO A 5 -2.09 13.06 4.05
CA PRO A 5 -1.14 12.42 3.15
C PRO A 5 -1.16 13.04 1.75
N LYS A 6 0.01 13.13 1.13
CA LYS A 6 0.20 13.72 -0.20
C LYS A 6 -0.06 12.68 -1.28
N ILE A 7 -1.02 12.95 -2.15
CA ILE A 7 -1.36 12.11 -3.29
C ILE A 7 -1.01 12.84 -4.59
N LEU A 8 -0.26 12.19 -5.46
CA LEU A 8 0.00 12.66 -6.80
C LEU A 8 -0.91 11.91 -7.78
N ILE A 9 -1.68 12.65 -8.58
CA ILE A 9 -2.52 12.09 -9.64
C ILE A 9 -1.83 12.34 -10.99
N VAL A 10 -1.67 11.28 -11.78
CA VAL A 10 -1.08 11.33 -13.11
C VAL A 10 -2.06 10.74 -14.12
N ASP A 11 -2.74 11.59 -14.86
CA ASP A 11 -3.71 11.20 -15.88
C ASP A 11 -3.77 12.32 -16.94
N ASP A 12 -3.79 11.97 -18.21
CA ASP A 12 -3.84 12.96 -19.32
C ASP A 12 -5.24 13.55 -19.55
N GLU A 13 -6.29 12.92 -19.02
CA GLU A 13 -7.65 13.41 -19.13
C GLU A 13 -7.95 14.46 -18.05
N PRO A 14 -8.20 15.74 -18.43
CA PRO A 14 -8.48 16.81 -17.45
C PRO A 14 -9.69 16.50 -16.55
N ASN A 15 -10.74 15.91 -17.12
CA ASN A 15 -11.95 15.55 -16.36
C ASN A 15 -11.67 14.53 -15.25
N ILE A 16 -10.82 13.54 -15.53
CA ILE A 16 -10.42 12.54 -14.54
C ILE A 16 -9.58 13.19 -13.45
N ARG A 17 -8.61 14.04 -13.82
CA ARG A 17 -7.81 14.80 -12.83
C ARG A 17 -8.68 15.62 -11.89
N ASP A 18 -9.63 16.38 -12.45
CA ASP A 18 -10.53 17.24 -11.67
C ASP A 18 -11.43 16.43 -10.73
N LEU A 19 -11.99 15.35 -11.25
CA LEU A 19 -12.86 14.46 -10.49
C LEU A 19 -12.12 13.81 -9.30
N LEU A 20 -10.95 13.24 -9.54
CA LEU A 20 -10.13 12.63 -8.51
C LEU A 20 -9.61 13.66 -7.50
N THR A 21 -9.17 14.82 -7.97
CA THR A 21 -8.69 15.92 -7.11
C THR A 21 -9.77 16.36 -6.14
N THR A 22 -10.97 16.61 -6.63
CA THR A 22 -12.11 17.04 -5.80
C THR A 22 -12.46 15.99 -4.74
N SER A 23 -12.57 14.74 -5.16
CA SER A 23 -12.94 13.62 -4.27
C SER A 23 -11.88 13.36 -3.20
N LEU A 24 -10.61 13.38 -3.57
CA LEU A 24 -9.52 13.13 -2.63
C LEU A 24 -9.31 14.27 -1.65
N ARG A 25 -9.47 15.51 -2.09
CA ARG A 25 -9.47 16.68 -1.18
C ARG A 25 -10.62 16.60 -0.18
N PHE A 26 -11.78 16.18 -0.62
CA PHE A 26 -12.93 15.94 0.26
C PHE A 26 -12.62 14.88 1.32
N ALA A 27 -11.87 13.85 0.94
CA ALA A 27 -11.39 12.80 1.85
C ALA A 27 -10.17 13.23 2.71
N LYS A 28 -9.79 14.52 2.68
CA LYS A 28 -8.73 15.13 3.50
C LYS A 28 -7.30 14.79 3.08
N PHE A 29 -7.10 14.42 1.82
CA PHE A 29 -5.75 14.27 1.26
C PHE A 29 -5.24 15.60 0.69
N ALA A 30 -3.92 15.79 0.72
CA ALA A 30 -3.25 16.84 -0.03
C ALA A 30 -3.01 16.32 -1.46
N VAL A 31 -3.48 17.04 -2.49
CA VAL A 31 -3.50 16.52 -3.87
C VAL A 31 -2.75 17.45 -4.81
N ARG A 32 -1.88 16.88 -5.63
CA ARG A 32 -1.33 17.50 -6.84
C ARG A 32 -1.70 16.62 -8.04
N ALA A 33 -2.05 17.24 -9.17
CA ALA A 33 -2.41 16.53 -10.38
C ALA A 33 -1.56 17.02 -11.55
N VAL A 34 -1.06 16.08 -12.35
CA VAL A 34 -0.25 16.33 -13.55
C VAL A 34 -0.76 15.49 -14.73
N GLY A 35 -0.43 15.88 -15.95
CA GLY A 35 -1.01 15.30 -17.16
C GLY A 35 -0.10 14.38 -17.96
N ASN A 36 1.16 14.20 -17.58
CA ASN A 36 2.10 13.35 -18.31
C ASN A 36 3.19 12.79 -17.40
N GLY A 37 3.98 11.84 -17.94
CA GLY A 37 5.01 11.15 -17.19
C GLY A 37 6.19 12.02 -16.79
N ALA A 38 6.62 12.95 -17.64
CA ALA A 38 7.72 13.87 -17.33
C ALA A 38 7.37 14.77 -16.14
N GLN A 39 6.16 15.31 -16.12
CA GLN A 39 5.64 16.10 -14.99
C GLN A 39 5.51 15.25 -13.71
N ALA A 40 5.14 13.99 -13.85
CA ALA A 40 5.05 13.07 -12.71
C ALA A 40 6.41 12.87 -12.05
N ILE A 41 7.44 12.62 -12.83
CA ILE A 41 8.82 12.44 -12.32
C ILE A 41 9.30 13.71 -11.61
N SER A 42 9.08 14.88 -12.20
CA SER A 42 9.43 16.17 -11.58
C SER A 42 8.69 16.40 -10.27
N ALA A 43 7.38 16.10 -10.23
CA ALA A 43 6.55 16.26 -9.05
C ALA A 43 7.00 15.35 -7.89
N VAL A 44 7.42 14.13 -8.19
CA VAL A 44 7.94 13.21 -7.18
C VAL A 44 9.22 13.75 -6.54
N ILE A 45 10.12 14.30 -7.34
CA ILE A 45 11.38 14.91 -6.86
C ILE A 45 11.10 16.14 -5.98
N GLU A 46 10.13 16.97 -6.38
CA GLU A 46 9.80 18.21 -5.67
C GLU A 46 9.05 18.01 -4.36
N GLU A 47 8.10 17.08 -4.33
CA GLU A 47 7.13 16.97 -3.23
C GLU A 47 7.16 15.65 -2.47
N GLU A 48 7.79 14.62 -2.98
CA GLU A 48 7.86 13.29 -2.36
C GLU A 48 6.48 12.80 -1.89
N PRO A 49 5.52 12.55 -2.83
CA PRO A 49 4.17 12.14 -2.44
C PRO A 49 4.16 10.80 -1.69
N ASP A 50 3.17 10.62 -0.84
CA ASP A 50 2.99 9.39 -0.06
C ASP A 50 2.39 8.26 -0.89
N LEU A 51 1.70 8.60 -1.99
CA LEU A 51 1.12 7.65 -2.94
C LEU A 51 0.95 8.31 -4.29
N ILE A 52 1.11 7.54 -5.37
CA ILE A 52 0.85 7.99 -6.73
C ILE A 52 -0.33 7.21 -7.31
N ILE A 53 -1.30 7.91 -7.89
CA ILE A 53 -2.30 7.33 -8.79
C ILE A 53 -1.82 7.57 -10.21
N LEU A 54 -1.54 6.52 -10.95
CA LEU A 54 -0.82 6.59 -12.22
C LEU A 54 -1.58 5.87 -13.33
N ASP A 55 -2.00 6.64 -14.34
CA ASP A 55 -2.56 6.07 -15.57
C ASP A 55 -1.46 5.33 -16.35
N VAL A 56 -1.79 4.15 -16.83
CA VAL A 56 -0.89 3.35 -17.68
C VAL A 56 -0.69 4.03 -19.03
N MET A 57 -1.74 4.63 -19.59
CA MET A 57 -1.73 5.27 -20.92
C MET A 57 -1.50 6.78 -20.82
N LEU A 58 -0.25 7.22 -20.87
CA LEU A 58 0.11 8.64 -20.89
C LEU A 58 0.62 9.06 -22.29
N PRO A 59 0.53 10.35 -22.65
CA PRO A 59 0.88 10.79 -24.01
C PRO A 59 2.38 10.74 -24.32
N ASP A 60 3.24 10.90 -23.34
CA ASP A 60 4.70 10.97 -23.52
C ASP A 60 5.42 9.65 -23.19
N MET A 61 4.89 8.87 -22.28
CA MET A 61 5.47 7.58 -21.90
C MET A 61 4.42 6.68 -21.24
N ASN A 62 4.68 5.37 -21.24
CA ASN A 62 3.83 4.41 -20.54
C ASN A 62 4.00 4.56 -19.01
N GLY A 63 2.92 4.42 -18.24
CA GLY A 63 2.95 4.48 -16.78
C GLY A 63 3.88 3.45 -16.14
N PHE A 64 4.06 2.27 -16.76
CA PHE A 64 5.04 1.29 -16.30
C PHE A 64 6.47 1.81 -16.44
N GLY A 65 6.76 2.55 -17.51
CA GLY A 65 8.05 3.22 -17.71
C GLY A 65 8.34 4.28 -16.64
N VAL A 66 7.33 5.06 -16.27
CA VAL A 66 7.41 6.01 -15.16
C VAL A 66 7.76 5.28 -13.86
N THR A 67 7.06 4.20 -13.56
CA THR A 67 7.31 3.39 -12.36
C THR A 67 8.73 2.86 -12.31
N LYS A 68 9.23 2.30 -13.40
CA LYS A 68 10.61 1.80 -13.49
C LYS A 68 11.64 2.89 -13.19
N ARG A 69 11.45 4.08 -13.73
CA ARG A 69 12.34 5.23 -13.48
C ARG A 69 12.31 5.69 -12.04
N LEU A 70 11.11 5.75 -11.44
CA LEU A 70 10.95 6.13 -10.04
C LEU A 70 11.60 5.10 -9.10
N ARG A 71 11.38 3.82 -9.34
CA ARG A 71 12.01 2.74 -8.54
C ARG A 71 13.53 2.74 -8.68
N ALA A 72 14.05 2.95 -9.88
CA ALA A 72 15.50 3.05 -10.13
C ALA A 72 16.12 4.26 -9.41
N SER A 73 15.38 5.34 -9.20
CA SER A 73 15.84 6.52 -8.47
C SER A 73 15.72 6.41 -6.95
N GLY A 74 15.19 5.28 -6.44
CA GLY A 74 15.04 5.04 -5.01
C GLY A 74 13.71 5.46 -4.40
N TYR A 75 12.75 5.92 -5.21
CA TYR A 75 11.41 6.24 -4.73
C TYR A 75 10.64 4.95 -4.43
N THR A 76 10.18 4.78 -3.20
CA THR A 76 9.59 3.53 -2.72
C THR A 76 8.10 3.64 -2.36
N ALA A 77 7.52 4.83 -2.43
CA ALA A 77 6.12 5.02 -2.08
C ALA A 77 5.17 4.23 -3.00
N PRO A 78 4.00 3.84 -2.52
CA PRO A 78 3.07 3.01 -3.26
C PRO A 78 2.53 3.68 -4.52
N ILE A 79 2.30 2.87 -5.55
CA ILE A 79 1.75 3.29 -6.84
C ILE A 79 0.49 2.48 -7.12
N LEU A 80 -0.63 3.19 -7.30
CA LEU A 80 -1.91 2.65 -7.71
C LEU A 80 -2.12 2.92 -9.20
N PHE A 81 -2.16 1.87 -10.01
CA PHE A 81 -2.36 2.00 -11.46
C PHE A 81 -3.84 2.19 -11.82
N LEU A 82 -4.11 3.07 -12.78
CA LEU A 82 -5.38 3.13 -13.48
C LEU A 82 -5.22 2.44 -14.84
N THR A 83 -6.00 1.40 -15.09
CA THR A 83 -5.91 0.58 -16.30
C THR A 83 -7.22 0.52 -17.05
N ALA A 84 -7.19 0.24 -18.36
CA ALA A 84 -8.39 -0.07 -19.10
C ALA A 84 -9.01 -1.40 -18.62
N LYS A 85 -10.33 -1.50 -18.73
CA LYS A 85 -11.05 -2.73 -18.39
C LYS A 85 -10.55 -3.89 -19.26
N ASP A 86 -10.39 -5.06 -18.65
CA ASP A 86 -9.97 -6.32 -19.30
C ASP A 86 -8.50 -6.42 -19.74
N ASP A 87 -7.63 -5.51 -19.27
CA ASP A 87 -6.21 -5.58 -19.57
C ASP A 87 -5.44 -6.37 -18.50
N THR A 88 -5.55 -7.69 -18.54
CA THR A 88 -4.90 -8.61 -17.60
C THR A 88 -3.38 -8.56 -17.71
N GLU A 89 -2.84 -8.42 -18.93
CA GLU A 89 -1.40 -8.30 -19.16
C GLU A 89 -0.82 -7.05 -18.51
N ASP A 90 -1.50 -5.91 -18.62
CA ASP A 90 -1.10 -4.66 -17.96
C ASP A 90 -1.12 -4.77 -16.44
N LYS A 91 -2.09 -5.47 -15.87
CA LYS A 91 -2.16 -5.71 -14.42
C LYS A 91 -0.96 -6.50 -13.92
N ILE A 92 -0.61 -7.58 -14.60
CA ILE A 92 0.55 -8.42 -14.28
C ILE A 92 1.84 -7.62 -14.45
N THR A 93 1.99 -6.87 -15.54
CA THR A 93 3.14 -6.02 -15.80
C THR A 93 3.29 -4.94 -14.73
N GLY A 94 2.19 -4.27 -14.37
CA GLY A 94 2.18 -3.24 -13.33
C GLY A 94 2.70 -3.74 -11.99
N LEU A 95 2.21 -4.86 -11.53
CA LEU A 95 2.66 -5.48 -10.28
C LEU A 95 4.13 -5.96 -10.35
N THR A 96 4.56 -6.45 -11.51
CA THR A 96 5.93 -6.90 -11.74
C THR A 96 6.93 -5.75 -11.74
N VAL A 97 6.57 -4.57 -12.27
CA VAL A 97 7.47 -3.41 -12.30
C VAL A 97 7.50 -2.60 -10.99
N GLY A 98 6.72 -2.99 -10.00
CA GLY A 98 6.75 -2.39 -8.67
C GLY A 98 5.52 -1.56 -8.32
N GLY A 99 4.38 -1.79 -8.97
CA GLY A 99 3.09 -1.25 -8.55
C GLY A 99 2.52 -2.04 -7.38
N ASP A 100 1.72 -1.38 -6.55
CA ASP A 100 1.16 -1.95 -5.33
C ASP A 100 -0.28 -2.43 -5.50
N ASP A 101 -1.03 -1.83 -6.42
CA ASP A 101 -2.41 -2.16 -6.70
C ASP A 101 -2.83 -1.58 -8.06
N TYR A 102 -4.01 -1.93 -8.52
CA TYR A 102 -4.58 -1.39 -9.76
C TYR A 102 -6.09 -1.21 -9.62
N VAL A 103 -6.63 -0.25 -10.36
CA VAL A 103 -8.07 -0.02 -10.52
C VAL A 103 -8.40 0.06 -12.00
N THR A 104 -9.44 -0.63 -12.43
CA THR A 104 -9.88 -0.61 -13.83
C THR A 104 -10.83 0.55 -14.10
N LYS A 105 -10.68 1.20 -15.25
CA LYS A 105 -11.64 2.20 -15.75
C LYS A 105 -12.82 1.50 -16.45
N PRO A 106 -14.07 1.92 -16.24
CA PRO A 106 -14.52 2.98 -15.33
C PRO A 106 -14.45 2.54 -13.87
N PHE A 107 -14.13 3.47 -12.99
CA PHE A 107 -13.95 3.20 -11.56
C PHE A 107 -15.00 3.92 -10.70
N SER A 108 -15.22 3.42 -9.52
CA SER A 108 -15.94 4.10 -8.45
C SER A 108 -14.97 4.95 -7.63
N LEU A 109 -15.33 6.22 -7.35
CA LEU A 109 -14.53 7.08 -6.48
C LEU A 109 -14.41 6.53 -5.07
N ASP A 110 -15.48 5.93 -4.56
CA ASP A 110 -15.47 5.27 -3.25
C ASP A 110 -14.50 4.10 -3.20
N GLU A 111 -14.39 3.33 -4.28
CA GLU A 111 -13.42 2.25 -4.41
C GLU A 111 -11.98 2.78 -4.38
N ILE A 112 -11.69 3.84 -5.13
CA ILE A 112 -10.34 4.45 -5.16
C ILE A 112 -9.96 4.97 -3.77
N VAL A 113 -10.84 5.72 -3.12
CA VAL A 113 -10.60 6.25 -1.76
C VAL A 113 -10.36 5.11 -0.77
N ALA A 114 -11.16 4.06 -0.82
CA ALA A 114 -10.99 2.88 0.05
C ALA A 114 -9.65 2.17 -0.17
N ARG A 115 -9.23 2.00 -1.42
CA ARG A 115 -7.93 1.38 -1.77
C ARG A 115 -6.76 2.24 -1.30
N ILE A 116 -6.82 3.56 -1.51
CA ILE A 116 -5.79 4.49 -1.03
C ILE A 116 -5.63 4.40 0.48
N LYS A 117 -6.74 4.45 1.21
CA LYS A 117 -6.72 4.33 2.68
C LYS A 117 -6.13 2.99 3.14
N ALA A 118 -6.48 1.89 2.46
CA ALA A 118 -5.94 0.57 2.78
C ALA A 118 -4.44 0.47 2.50
N ILE A 119 -3.96 1.02 1.39
CA ILE A 119 -2.54 1.03 1.03
C ILE A 119 -1.75 1.89 2.02
N LEU A 120 -2.22 3.10 2.33
CA LEU A 120 -1.56 4.01 3.26
C LEU A 120 -1.52 3.46 4.68
N ARG A 121 -2.54 2.75 5.14
CA ARG A 121 -2.49 2.06 6.43
C ARG A 121 -1.38 1.04 6.50
N ARG A 122 -1.13 0.29 5.43
CA ARG A 122 -0.04 -0.68 5.38
C ARG A 122 1.33 -0.03 5.39
N THR A 123 1.51 1.05 4.63
CA THR A 123 2.82 1.71 4.49
C THR A 123 3.14 2.68 5.61
N MET A 124 2.17 3.42 6.14
CA MET A 124 2.37 4.35 7.26
C MET A 124 2.37 3.65 8.63
N ALA A 125 1.76 2.47 8.71
CA ALA A 125 1.81 1.60 9.87
C ALA A 125 3.18 0.92 10.04
N ASP A 126 3.96 0.78 8.97
CA ASP A 126 5.21 0.00 8.96
C ASP A 126 6.32 0.60 9.85
N GLU A 127 6.25 1.85 10.25
CA GLU A 127 7.26 2.42 11.16
C GLU A 127 6.86 2.38 12.65
N GLU A 128 5.58 2.52 12.96
CA GLU A 128 5.08 2.45 14.35
C GLU A 128 4.46 1.11 14.72
N ASP A 129 3.91 0.38 13.73
CA ASP A 129 3.26 -0.92 13.94
C ASP A 129 4.18 -2.12 13.69
N ALA A 130 5.43 -1.91 13.28
CA ALA A 130 6.42 -2.99 13.23
C ALA A 130 6.64 -3.61 14.62
N ILE A 131 6.47 -2.82 15.67
CA ILE A 131 6.61 -3.26 17.05
C ILE A 131 5.25 -3.37 17.72
N ILE A 132 4.83 -4.60 18.04
CA ILE A 132 3.62 -4.88 18.80
C ILE A 132 3.99 -5.07 20.25
N ARG A 133 3.23 -4.45 21.15
CA ARG A 133 3.45 -4.56 22.61
C ARG A 133 2.20 -5.06 23.33
N ALA A 134 2.38 -5.98 24.27
CA ALA A 134 1.31 -6.48 25.12
C ALA A 134 1.92 -6.79 26.51
N GLY A 135 1.70 -5.90 27.47
CA GLY A 135 2.36 -5.99 28.78
C GLY A 135 3.88 -5.88 28.63
N ASP A 136 4.60 -6.86 29.13
CA ASP A 136 6.06 -6.94 29.00
C ASP A 136 6.53 -7.61 27.70
N LEU A 137 5.60 -8.10 26.89
CA LEU A 137 5.91 -8.68 25.58
C LEU A 137 6.12 -7.59 24.53
N THR A 138 7.21 -7.69 23.79
CA THR A 138 7.50 -6.85 22.63
C THR A 138 7.83 -7.77 21.45
N MET A 139 7.17 -7.53 20.33
CA MET A 139 7.38 -8.28 19.08
C MET A 139 7.75 -7.31 17.96
N ASP A 140 8.90 -7.52 17.35
CA ASP A 140 9.31 -6.82 16.13
C ASP A 140 8.94 -7.69 14.92
N GLN A 141 8.02 -7.21 14.11
CA GLN A 141 7.51 -7.94 12.94
C GLN A 141 8.50 -7.98 11.78
N ASP A 142 9.42 -7.02 11.71
CA ASP A 142 10.41 -6.95 10.64
C ASP A 142 11.60 -7.88 10.88
N THR A 143 12.11 -7.88 12.12
CA THR A 143 13.23 -8.74 12.50
C THR A 143 12.81 -10.12 13.01
N HIS A 144 11.52 -10.31 13.29
CA HIS A 144 10.95 -11.50 13.94
C HIS A 144 11.51 -11.75 15.35
N GLU A 145 11.97 -10.69 16.01
CA GLU A 145 12.45 -10.76 17.39
C GLU A 145 11.28 -10.60 18.38
N VAL A 146 11.29 -11.41 19.42
CA VAL A 146 10.34 -11.35 20.53
C VAL A 146 11.10 -11.26 21.83
N THR A 147 10.69 -10.34 22.71
CA THR A 147 11.27 -10.20 24.04
C THR A 147 10.18 -10.15 25.11
N ILE A 148 10.51 -10.64 26.31
CA ILE A 148 9.72 -10.43 27.53
C ILE A 148 10.59 -9.57 28.44
N GLY A 149 10.20 -8.31 28.63
CA GLY A 149 11.10 -7.33 29.23
C GLY A 149 12.37 -7.20 28.38
N ASP A 150 13.52 -7.46 28.97
CA ASP A 150 14.81 -7.46 28.26
C ASP A 150 15.31 -8.85 27.84
N THR A 151 14.50 -9.89 28.04
CA THR A 151 14.88 -11.27 27.75
C THR A 151 14.37 -11.71 26.39
N PRO A 152 15.24 -12.06 25.42
CA PRO A 152 14.82 -12.57 24.13
C PRO A 152 14.18 -13.96 24.26
N VAL A 153 13.15 -14.19 23.43
CA VAL A 153 12.40 -15.46 23.35
C VAL A 153 12.52 -16.01 21.95
N GLU A 154 13.00 -17.24 21.83
CA GLU A 154 13.06 -17.92 20.55
C GLU A 154 11.73 -18.62 20.25
N LEU A 155 11.15 -18.33 19.09
CA LEU A 155 9.92 -18.93 18.60
C LEU A 155 10.12 -19.55 17.22
N SER A 156 9.45 -20.68 16.98
CA SER A 156 9.35 -21.20 15.62
C SER A 156 8.50 -20.26 14.75
N PRO A 157 8.58 -20.34 13.40
CA PRO A 157 7.74 -19.53 12.53
C PRO A 157 6.24 -19.65 12.83
N THR A 158 5.75 -20.83 13.14
CA THR A 158 4.35 -21.08 13.50
C THR A 158 3.98 -20.46 14.86
N GLU A 159 4.84 -20.60 15.85
CA GLU A 159 4.67 -19.98 17.17
C GLU A 159 4.66 -18.45 17.07
N PHE A 160 5.52 -17.90 16.24
CA PHE A 160 5.57 -16.45 15.97
C PHE A 160 4.25 -15.95 15.36
N LYS A 161 3.73 -16.63 14.33
CA LYS A 161 2.44 -16.31 13.70
C LYS A 161 1.29 -16.38 14.71
N LEU A 162 1.27 -17.40 15.54
CA LEU A 162 0.24 -17.56 16.57
C LEU A 162 0.29 -16.43 17.60
N LEU A 163 1.47 -16.14 18.12
CA LEU A 163 1.64 -15.05 19.10
C LEU A 163 1.26 -13.71 18.50
N ARG A 164 1.69 -13.43 17.26
CA ARG A 164 1.32 -12.22 16.54
C ARG A 164 -0.19 -12.06 16.43
N TYR A 165 -0.88 -13.12 16.03
CA TYR A 165 -2.34 -13.10 15.91
C TYR A 165 -3.04 -12.81 17.25
N LEU A 166 -2.57 -13.41 18.32
CA LEU A 166 -3.09 -13.16 19.66
C LEU A 166 -2.81 -11.72 20.12
N MET A 167 -1.62 -11.21 19.89
CA MET A 167 -1.24 -9.84 20.27
C MET A 167 -2.01 -8.76 19.49
N LEU A 168 -2.37 -9.03 18.23
CA LEU A 168 -3.19 -8.13 17.40
C LEU A 168 -4.67 -8.14 17.76
N ASN A 169 -5.13 -9.11 18.57
CA ASN A 169 -6.51 -9.23 18.99
C ASN A 169 -6.63 -9.24 20.53
N PRO A 170 -6.15 -8.19 21.22
CA PRO A 170 -6.21 -8.14 22.68
C PRO A 170 -7.66 -8.09 23.17
N ASN A 171 -7.91 -8.74 24.29
CA ASN A 171 -9.22 -8.78 24.93
C ASN A 171 -10.33 -9.41 24.07
N ARG A 172 -9.98 -10.25 23.10
CA ARG A 172 -10.94 -11.00 22.28
C ARG A 172 -10.79 -12.49 22.53
N VAL A 173 -11.93 -13.16 22.64
CA VAL A 173 -11.96 -14.62 22.63
C VAL A 173 -11.93 -15.08 21.17
N LEU A 174 -10.91 -15.85 20.84
CA LEU A 174 -10.73 -16.40 19.50
C LEU A 174 -11.09 -17.87 19.50
N SER A 175 -11.89 -18.30 18.53
CA SER A 175 -12.24 -19.71 18.37
C SER A 175 -11.05 -20.50 17.82
N LYS A 176 -11.03 -21.79 18.07
CA LYS A 176 -10.02 -22.69 17.49
C LYS A 176 -10.00 -22.60 15.96
N ALA A 177 -11.15 -22.51 15.31
CA ALA A 177 -11.26 -22.35 13.87
C ALA A 177 -10.62 -21.05 13.38
N GLN A 178 -10.85 -19.92 14.04
CA GLN A 178 -10.22 -18.64 13.71
C GLN A 178 -8.71 -18.70 13.84
N ILE A 179 -8.20 -19.31 14.90
CA ILE A 179 -6.76 -19.46 15.11
C ILE A 179 -6.15 -20.35 14.02
N LEU A 180 -6.76 -21.48 13.72
CA LEU A 180 -6.27 -22.39 12.68
C LEU A 180 -6.27 -21.73 11.30
N ASP A 181 -7.30 -21.01 10.93
CA ASP A 181 -7.37 -20.31 9.65
C ASP A 181 -6.27 -19.28 9.49
N HIS A 182 -5.97 -18.48 10.52
CA HIS A 182 -4.98 -17.41 10.44
C HIS A 182 -3.53 -17.90 10.54
N VAL A 183 -3.27 -18.97 11.25
CA VAL A 183 -1.92 -19.45 11.51
C VAL A 183 -1.48 -20.51 10.49
N TRP A 184 -2.42 -21.32 9.99
CA TRP A 184 -2.11 -22.45 9.10
C TRP A 184 -2.66 -22.31 7.67
N GLU A 185 -3.41 -21.28 7.34
CA GLU A 185 -4.01 -21.09 6.00
C GLU A 185 -2.96 -20.99 4.87
N TYR A 186 -1.74 -20.62 5.20
CA TYR A 186 -0.64 -20.51 4.23
C TYR A 186 0.19 -21.78 4.05
N ASP A 187 0.06 -22.76 4.93
CA ASP A 187 0.85 -23.99 4.87
C ASP A 187 0.15 -25.17 4.16
N PHE A 188 -1.11 -25.00 3.78
CA PHE A 188 -1.89 -26.07 3.11
C PHE A 188 -1.71 -26.11 1.58
N ASN A 189 -0.91 -25.23 0.97
CA ASN A 189 -0.60 -25.24 -0.45
C ASN A 189 0.77 -25.83 -0.80
N GLY A 190 1.39 -26.51 0.09
CA GLY A 190 2.58 -27.29 -0.16
C GLY A 190 2.38 -28.71 0.37
N ASP A 191 2.25 -29.65 -0.52
CA ASP A 191 2.16 -31.09 -0.28
C ASP A 191 2.32 -31.60 1.17
#